data_859c27d218758218869909a4879165ce
#
_entry.id   859c27d218758218869909a4879165ce
#
_cell.length_a   1.000
_cell.length_b   1.000
_cell.length_c   1.000
_cell.angle_alpha   90.00
_cell.angle_beta   90.00
_cell.angle_gamma   90.00
#
_symmetry.space_group_name_H-M   'P 1'
#
loop_
_entity.id
_entity.type
_entity.pdbx_description
1 polymer ?
#
loop_
_entity_poly.entity_id
_entity_poly.type
_entity_poly.pdbx_seq_one_letter_code
_entity_poly.pdbx_strand_id
1 'polypeptide(L)'
;MNEISRRSALALGATIVAVPMVGVTTPAAAQKYGPTDGTELFPGVRVVTLGTRDTQIPGYKTVFMEDVVFQPKGAVPLGDVMMDDMVCTVTEGELAIKAGELDFTAKEGDVWSCVKGSTRESAANNGTVPAVMRVINLRAA
;
A
#
# COMPACT_ATOMS: atom_id res chain seq x y z
N MET A 1 39.30 37.58 60.91
CA MET A 1 38.72 38.89 60.80
C MET A 1 38.00 39.07 59.51
N ASN A 2 36.79 39.48 59.59
CA ASN A 2 35.83 39.90 58.57
C ASN A 2 35.13 38.83 57.74
N GLU A 3 34.03 38.51 58.30
CA GLU A 3 32.86 38.02 57.62
C GLU A 3 32.41 38.98 56.53
N ILE A 4 32.07 38.43 55.38
CA ILE A 4 31.09 39.08 54.54
C ILE A 4 30.06 38.06 54.16
N SER A 5 29.00 38.08 54.90
CA SER A 5 27.70 37.54 54.55
C SER A 5 27.15 38.28 53.30
N ARG A 6 26.90 37.59 52.27
CA ARG A 6 26.03 38.09 51.21
C ARG A 6 25.08 37.01 50.77
N ARG A 7 23.98 36.97 51.40
CA ARG A 7 22.75 36.41 50.91
C ARG A 7 22.27 37.33 49.78
N SER A 8 22.30 36.83 48.61
CA SER A 8 21.51 37.38 47.50
C SER A 8 20.79 36.23 46.85
N ALA A 9 19.58 36.05 47.29
CA ALA A 9 18.63 35.20 46.61
C ALA A 9 18.21 35.91 45.28
N LEU A 10 18.72 35.43 44.15
CA LEU A 10 18.15 35.76 42.86
C LEU A 10 17.17 34.66 42.48
N ALA A 11 15.91 34.97 42.73
CA ALA A 11 14.81 34.20 42.18
C ALA A 11 14.79 34.46 40.65
N LEU A 12 15.39 33.57 39.88
CA LEU A 12 15.14 33.53 38.44
C LEU A 12 13.78 32.86 38.26
N GLY A 13 12.79 33.67 37.98
CA GLY A 13 11.52 33.20 37.47
C GLY A 13 11.73 32.57 36.09
N ALA A 14 11.70 31.26 36.03
CA ALA A 14 11.62 30.54 34.77
C ALA A 14 10.21 30.71 34.21
N THR A 15 10.03 31.67 33.32
CA THR A 15 8.85 31.73 32.44
C THR A 15 8.94 30.58 31.47
N ILE A 16 8.19 29.52 31.73
CA ILE A 16 7.97 28.45 30.77
C ILE A 16 7.08 29.03 29.67
N VAL A 17 7.69 29.44 28.55
CA VAL A 17 6.97 29.72 27.31
C VAL A 17 6.53 28.38 26.77
N ALA A 18 5.26 28.02 26.96
CA ALA A 18 4.64 26.94 26.30
C ALA A 18 4.56 27.31 24.80
N VAL A 19 5.52 26.81 24.02
CA VAL A 19 5.43 26.85 22.53
C VAL A 19 4.32 25.88 22.15
N PRO A 20 3.21 26.33 21.54
CA PRO A 20 2.24 25.40 20.99
C PRO A 20 2.96 24.58 19.93
N MET A 21 3.11 23.28 20.14
CA MET A 21 3.47 22.37 19.08
C MET A 21 2.34 22.41 18.04
N VAL A 22 2.51 23.22 17.02
CA VAL A 22 1.72 23.10 15.82
C VAL A 22 2.10 21.75 15.23
N GLY A 23 1.25 20.76 15.50
CA GLY A 23 1.37 19.46 14.86
C GLY A 23 1.34 19.70 13.34
N VAL A 24 2.47 19.51 12.70
CA VAL A 24 2.51 19.45 11.24
C VAL A 24 1.77 18.18 10.87
N THR A 25 0.46 18.29 10.65
CA THR A 25 -0.30 17.25 9.99
C THR A 25 0.22 17.21 8.55
N THR A 26 1.10 16.25 8.26
CA THR A 26 1.38 15.89 6.86
C THR A 26 0.03 15.59 6.22
N PRO A 27 -0.34 16.30 5.13
CA PRO A 27 -1.56 15.96 4.43
C PRO A 27 -1.45 14.49 4.03
N ALA A 28 -2.47 13.69 4.37
CA ALA A 28 -2.58 12.33 3.88
C ALA A 28 -2.45 12.41 2.36
N ALA A 29 -1.55 11.61 1.76
CA ALA A 29 -1.41 11.55 0.31
C ALA A 29 -2.79 11.30 -0.28
N ALA A 30 -3.21 12.13 -1.25
CA ALA A 30 -4.51 11.98 -1.88
C ALA A 30 -4.58 10.59 -2.51
N GLN A 31 -5.61 9.82 -2.17
CA GLN A 31 -5.84 8.51 -2.75
C GLN A 31 -6.08 8.66 -4.26
N LYS A 32 -5.42 7.85 -5.04
CA LYS A 32 -5.52 7.88 -6.50
C LYS A 32 -6.93 7.55 -6.99
N TYR A 33 -7.62 6.64 -6.29
CA TYR A 33 -8.94 6.13 -6.68
C TYR A 33 -9.98 6.39 -5.59
N GLY A 34 -11.18 6.74 -6.03
CA GLY A 34 -12.36 6.77 -5.20
C GLY A 34 -12.96 5.37 -4.96
N PRO A 35 -13.93 5.26 -4.04
CA PRO A 35 -14.51 3.97 -3.65
C PRO A 35 -15.33 3.28 -4.75
N THR A 36 -15.68 4.01 -5.81
CA THR A 36 -16.50 3.50 -6.93
C THR A 36 -15.75 3.43 -8.26
N ASP A 37 -14.47 3.81 -8.29
CA ASP A 37 -13.67 3.73 -9.50
C ASP A 37 -13.44 2.28 -9.92
N GLY A 38 -13.47 2.03 -11.23
CA GLY A 38 -13.29 0.70 -11.82
C GLY A 38 -14.51 -0.23 -11.68
N THR A 39 -14.29 -1.50 -11.97
CA THR A 39 -15.30 -2.56 -11.91
C THR A 39 -15.10 -3.42 -10.67
N GLU A 40 -16.17 -3.73 -9.94
CA GLU A 40 -16.09 -4.60 -8.78
C GLU A 40 -15.78 -6.04 -9.20
N LEU A 41 -14.75 -6.60 -8.58
CA LEU A 41 -14.31 -7.99 -8.77
C LEU A 41 -14.77 -8.88 -7.60
N PHE A 42 -14.57 -8.40 -6.37
CA PHE A 42 -15.05 -8.99 -5.13
C PHE A 42 -15.57 -7.87 -4.22
N PRO A 43 -16.34 -8.16 -3.18
CA PRO A 43 -16.76 -7.14 -2.23
C PRO A 43 -15.56 -6.35 -1.69
N GLY A 44 -15.56 -5.04 -1.92
CA GLY A 44 -14.46 -4.15 -1.52
C GLY A 44 -13.19 -4.24 -2.37
N VAL A 45 -13.22 -4.95 -3.50
CA VAL A 45 -12.10 -5.05 -4.45
C VAL A 45 -12.57 -4.65 -5.84
N ARG A 46 -11.93 -3.65 -6.42
CA ARG A 46 -12.28 -3.12 -7.76
C ARG A 46 -11.05 -3.09 -8.65
N VAL A 47 -11.26 -3.27 -9.94
CA VAL A 47 -10.22 -3.26 -10.96
C VAL A 47 -10.36 -2.05 -11.87
N VAL A 48 -9.27 -1.32 -12.06
CA VAL A 48 -9.17 -0.20 -12.99
C VAL A 48 -8.19 -0.57 -14.10
N THR A 49 -8.69 -0.73 -15.32
CA THR A 49 -7.85 -1.02 -16.49
C THR A 49 -7.01 0.20 -16.85
N LEU A 50 -5.70 0.01 -17.00
CA LEU A 50 -4.75 1.07 -17.36
C LEU A 50 -4.36 1.05 -18.82
N GLY A 51 -4.21 -0.13 -19.40
CA GLY A 51 -3.87 -0.27 -20.82
C GLY A 51 -3.49 -1.68 -21.22
N THR A 52 -3.51 -1.91 -22.54
CA THR A 52 -3.14 -3.19 -23.14
C THR A 52 -2.33 -2.97 -24.42
N ARG A 53 -1.44 -3.88 -24.71
CA ARG A 53 -0.58 -3.83 -25.89
C ARG A 53 -0.05 -5.22 -26.26
N ASP A 54 0.23 -5.43 -27.54
CA ASP A 54 0.99 -6.61 -27.97
C ASP A 54 2.40 -6.56 -27.38
N THR A 55 2.92 -7.72 -26.96
CA THR A 55 4.24 -7.83 -26.36
C THR A 55 5.27 -8.39 -27.33
N GLN A 56 6.53 -8.04 -27.11
CA GLN A 56 7.70 -8.63 -27.80
C GLN A 56 8.33 -9.77 -26.97
N ILE A 57 7.76 -10.12 -25.81
CA ILE A 57 8.26 -11.20 -24.95
C ILE A 57 7.87 -12.54 -25.55
N PRO A 58 8.83 -13.43 -25.87
CA PRO A 58 8.53 -14.75 -26.41
C PRO A 58 7.58 -15.55 -25.50
N GLY A 59 6.59 -16.22 -26.10
CA GLY A 59 5.59 -17.03 -25.37
C GLY A 59 4.35 -16.27 -24.96
N TYR A 60 4.36 -14.95 -25.03
CA TYR A 60 3.20 -14.11 -24.71
C TYR A 60 2.76 -13.31 -25.94
N LYS A 61 1.44 -13.11 -26.06
CA LYS A 61 0.85 -12.30 -27.11
C LYS A 61 0.60 -10.87 -26.65
N THR A 62 0.08 -10.73 -25.45
CA THR A 62 -0.41 -9.45 -24.94
C THR A 62 0.10 -9.19 -23.54
N VAL A 63 0.48 -7.95 -23.27
CA VAL A 63 0.66 -7.41 -21.93
C VAL A 63 -0.47 -6.43 -21.64
N PHE A 64 -1.11 -6.56 -20.49
CA PHE A 64 -2.06 -5.56 -20.03
C PHE A 64 -1.83 -5.22 -18.56
N MET A 65 -2.13 -4.00 -18.20
CA MET A 65 -1.87 -3.45 -16.88
C MET A 65 -3.17 -2.93 -16.27
N GLU A 66 -3.33 -3.23 -15.00
CA GLU A 66 -4.47 -2.79 -14.22
C GLU A 66 -4.05 -2.47 -12.79
N ASP A 67 -4.83 -1.60 -12.14
CA ASP A 67 -4.74 -1.36 -10.71
C ASP A 67 -5.92 -2.06 -10.02
N VAL A 68 -5.60 -2.87 -9.02
CA VAL A 68 -6.59 -3.52 -8.15
C VAL A 68 -6.66 -2.74 -6.85
N VAL A 69 -7.83 -2.16 -6.59
CA VAL A 69 -8.09 -1.28 -5.45
C VAL A 69 -8.80 -2.05 -4.37
N PHE A 70 -8.19 -2.14 -3.20
CA PHE A 70 -8.72 -2.83 -2.02
C PHE A 70 -9.18 -1.82 -0.99
N GLN A 71 -10.47 -1.79 -0.73
CA GLN A 71 -11.00 -1.11 0.45
C GLN A 71 -10.59 -1.85 1.72
N PRO A 72 -10.60 -1.23 2.91
CA PRO A 72 -10.42 -1.95 4.16
C PRO A 72 -11.32 -3.19 4.22
N LYS A 73 -10.75 -4.36 4.56
CA LYS A 73 -11.36 -5.70 4.56
C LYS A 73 -11.66 -6.30 3.17
N GLY A 74 -11.38 -5.56 2.08
CA GLY A 74 -11.45 -6.15 0.75
C GLY A 74 -10.41 -7.24 0.55
N ALA A 75 -10.79 -8.33 -0.12
CA ALA A 75 -9.90 -9.46 -0.33
C ALA A 75 -10.20 -10.18 -1.65
N VAL A 76 -9.14 -10.61 -2.33
CA VAL A 76 -9.18 -11.65 -3.35
C VAL A 76 -8.95 -12.99 -2.62
N PRO A 77 -9.92 -13.90 -2.63
CA PRO A 77 -9.86 -15.12 -1.84
C PRO A 77 -8.84 -16.11 -2.42
N LEU A 78 -8.33 -16.97 -1.53
CA LEU A 78 -7.55 -18.14 -1.93
C LEU A 78 -8.44 -19.12 -2.72
N GLY A 79 -7.86 -19.76 -3.74
CA GLY A 79 -8.55 -20.75 -4.56
C GLY A 79 -9.09 -20.22 -5.89
N ASP A 80 -9.07 -18.92 -6.10
CA ASP A 80 -9.35 -18.33 -7.41
C ASP A 80 -8.21 -18.65 -8.39
N VAL A 81 -8.57 -19.05 -9.61
CA VAL A 81 -7.57 -19.51 -10.60
C VAL A 81 -6.94 -18.32 -11.31
N MET A 82 -5.63 -18.21 -11.25
CA MET A 82 -4.89 -17.17 -12.00
C MET A 82 -4.98 -17.43 -13.50
N MET A 83 -5.55 -16.49 -14.22
CA MET A 83 -5.80 -16.62 -15.65
C MET A 83 -4.57 -16.33 -16.52
N ASP A 84 -3.64 -15.54 -16.02
CA ASP A 84 -2.43 -15.11 -16.70
C ASP A 84 -1.21 -15.23 -15.76
N ASP A 85 0.00 -15.24 -16.33
CA ASP A 85 1.20 -14.96 -15.56
C ASP A 85 1.20 -13.47 -15.23
N MET A 86 1.58 -13.12 -14.00
CA MET A 86 1.48 -11.76 -13.49
C MET A 86 2.72 -11.31 -12.76
N VAL A 87 3.04 -10.04 -12.90
CA VAL A 87 3.96 -9.32 -12.02
C VAL A 87 3.14 -8.30 -11.25
N CYS A 88 3.25 -8.33 -9.93
CA CYS A 88 2.47 -7.50 -9.02
C CYS A 88 3.38 -6.60 -8.19
N THR A 89 2.90 -5.40 -7.87
CA THR A 89 3.55 -4.46 -6.95
C THR A 89 2.50 -3.65 -6.21
N VAL A 90 2.79 -3.29 -4.96
CA VAL A 90 1.95 -2.34 -4.21
C VAL A 90 2.36 -0.92 -4.57
N THR A 91 1.41 -0.09 -4.96
CA THR A 91 1.62 1.34 -5.24
C THR A 91 1.09 2.25 -4.15
N GLU A 92 0.15 1.77 -3.33
CA GLU A 92 -0.40 2.49 -2.17
C GLU A 92 -0.81 1.50 -1.08
N GLY A 93 -0.52 1.84 0.18
CA GLY A 93 -0.93 1.06 1.35
C GLY A 93 -0.16 -0.24 1.52
N GLU A 94 -0.81 -1.21 2.15
CA GLU A 94 -0.24 -2.52 2.46
C GLU A 94 -1.26 -3.62 2.19
N LEU A 95 -0.80 -4.79 1.77
CA LEU A 95 -1.63 -5.96 1.51
C LEU A 95 -0.99 -7.22 2.14
N ALA A 96 -1.80 -8.06 2.76
CA ALA A 96 -1.40 -9.41 3.10
C ALA A 96 -1.47 -10.27 1.83
N ILE A 97 -0.34 -10.82 1.42
CA ILE A 97 -0.18 -11.56 0.17
C ILE A 97 0.16 -13.02 0.44
N LYS A 98 -0.52 -13.91 -0.25
CA LYS A 98 -0.07 -15.28 -0.48
C LYS A 98 0.19 -15.46 -1.97
N ALA A 99 1.37 -15.96 -2.32
CA ALA A 99 1.78 -16.20 -3.69
C ALA A 99 2.58 -17.52 -3.75
N GLY A 100 1.90 -18.61 -4.08
CA GLY A 100 2.45 -19.96 -4.01
C GLY A 100 2.86 -20.33 -2.59
N GLU A 101 4.17 -20.49 -2.35
CA GLU A 101 4.73 -20.77 -1.02
C GLU A 101 5.01 -19.50 -0.20
N LEU A 102 4.93 -18.32 -0.80
CA LEU A 102 5.20 -17.06 -0.13
C LEU A 102 3.98 -16.61 0.68
N ASP A 103 4.23 -16.10 1.87
CA ASP A 103 3.22 -15.50 2.75
C ASP A 103 3.86 -14.28 3.42
N PHE A 104 3.42 -13.08 3.07
CA PHE A 104 4.07 -11.85 3.51
C PHE A 104 3.12 -10.65 3.44
N THR A 105 3.49 -9.57 4.12
CA THR A 105 2.84 -8.27 3.96
C THR A 105 3.61 -7.47 2.93
N ALA A 106 2.97 -7.21 1.79
CA ALA A 106 3.51 -6.36 0.74
C ALA A 106 3.27 -4.91 1.09
N LYS A 107 4.30 -4.10 0.94
CA LYS A 107 4.29 -2.65 1.12
C LYS A 107 4.58 -1.95 -0.19
N GLU A 108 4.39 -0.65 -0.20
CA GLU A 108 4.67 0.19 -1.36
C GLU A 108 6.08 -0.07 -1.91
N GLY A 109 6.16 -0.42 -3.20
CA GLY A 109 7.39 -0.77 -3.90
C GLY A 109 7.77 -2.26 -3.88
N ASP A 110 7.14 -3.10 -3.04
CA ASP A 110 7.38 -4.55 -3.08
C ASP A 110 6.85 -5.16 -4.38
N VAL A 111 7.59 -6.13 -4.91
CA VAL A 111 7.30 -6.81 -6.17
C VAL A 111 7.27 -8.33 -5.97
N TRP A 112 6.30 -8.99 -6.57
CA TRP A 112 6.21 -10.45 -6.63
C TRP A 112 5.57 -10.90 -7.94
N SER A 113 5.48 -12.21 -8.16
CA SER A 113 4.82 -12.77 -9.33
C SER A 113 3.82 -13.85 -8.95
N CYS A 114 2.80 -14.01 -9.79
CA CYS A 114 1.84 -15.09 -9.73
C CYS A 114 1.87 -15.86 -11.05
N VAL A 115 1.64 -17.18 -10.97
CA VAL A 115 1.75 -18.07 -12.11
C VAL A 115 0.37 -18.44 -12.62
N LYS A 116 0.17 -18.40 -13.94
CA LYS A 116 -1.06 -18.88 -14.58
C LYS A 116 -1.42 -20.28 -14.12
N GLY A 117 -2.69 -20.49 -13.83
CA GLY A 117 -3.22 -21.76 -13.35
C GLY A 117 -3.05 -22.02 -11.85
N SER A 118 -2.31 -21.16 -11.13
CA SER A 118 -2.22 -21.27 -9.67
C SER A 118 -3.56 -20.95 -9.01
N THR A 119 -3.87 -21.70 -7.94
CA THR A 119 -4.99 -21.44 -7.03
C THR A 119 -4.51 -21.07 -5.64
N ARG A 120 -3.23 -20.80 -5.48
CA ARG A 120 -2.52 -20.56 -4.21
C ARG A 120 -2.22 -19.08 -3.99
N GLU A 121 -2.95 -18.22 -4.68
CA GLU A 121 -2.79 -16.78 -4.62
C GLU A 121 -3.95 -16.16 -3.82
N SER A 122 -3.64 -15.17 -3.00
CA SER A 122 -4.64 -14.33 -2.35
C SER A 122 -4.04 -12.98 -1.99
N ALA A 123 -4.90 -11.98 -1.86
CA ALA A 123 -4.52 -10.65 -1.41
C ALA A 123 -5.62 -10.10 -0.50
N ALA A 124 -5.26 -9.48 0.61
CA ALA A 124 -6.23 -8.91 1.53
C ALA A 124 -5.75 -7.59 2.11
N ASN A 125 -6.64 -6.62 2.20
CA ASN A 125 -6.39 -5.37 2.92
C ASN A 125 -6.87 -5.51 4.37
N ASN A 126 -5.94 -5.80 5.27
CA ASN A 126 -6.19 -5.89 6.71
C ASN A 126 -6.02 -4.54 7.42
N GLY A 127 -5.71 -3.48 6.68
CA GLY A 127 -5.53 -2.13 7.20
C GLY A 127 -6.83 -1.33 7.31
N THR A 128 -6.68 -0.06 7.62
CA THR A 128 -7.78 0.90 7.81
C THR A 128 -7.92 1.92 6.68
N VAL A 129 -6.98 1.91 5.74
CA VAL A 129 -6.97 2.77 4.55
C VAL A 129 -6.97 1.90 3.29
N PRO A 130 -7.48 2.40 2.16
CA PRO A 130 -7.40 1.68 0.89
C PRO A 130 -5.96 1.35 0.50
N ALA A 131 -5.78 0.23 -0.20
CA ALA A 131 -4.52 -0.19 -0.78
C ALA A 131 -4.68 -0.41 -2.28
N VAL A 132 -3.61 -0.21 -3.04
CA VAL A 132 -3.60 -0.39 -4.49
C VAL A 132 -2.46 -1.32 -4.88
N MET A 133 -2.82 -2.37 -5.58
CA MET A 133 -1.89 -3.33 -6.19
C MET A 133 -1.91 -3.12 -7.71
N ARG A 134 -0.78 -2.81 -8.29
CA ARG A 134 -0.61 -2.82 -9.75
C ARG A 134 -0.28 -4.20 -10.23
N VAL A 135 -1.00 -4.65 -11.23
CA VAL A 135 -0.83 -5.96 -11.84
C VAL A 135 -0.47 -5.78 -13.31
N ILE A 136 0.63 -6.39 -13.72
CA ILE A 136 1.05 -6.51 -15.10
C ILE A 136 0.78 -7.96 -15.49
N ASN A 137 -0.22 -8.16 -16.35
CA ASN A 137 -0.66 -9.45 -16.81
C ASN A 137 0.03 -9.79 -18.14
N LEU A 138 0.60 -10.97 -18.21
CA LEU A 138 1.23 -11.52 -19.42
C LEU A 138 0.36 -12.66 -19.94
N ARG A 139 -0.37 -12.36 -21.01
CA ARG A 139 -1.30 -13.31 -21.62
C ARG A 139 -0.62 -14.10 -22.73
N ALA A 140 -0.66 -15.43 -22.63
CA ALA A 140 -0.14 -16.32 -23.66
C ALA A 140 -0.92 -16.18 -24.99
N ALA A 141 -0.26 -16.58 -26.04
CA ALA A 141 -0.84 -16.63 -27.37
C ALA A 141 -2.00 -17.64 -27.46
#